data_c164f7e59334b34cee8400277cb16aad
#
_entry.id   c164f7e59334b34cee8400277cb16aad
#
_cell.length_a   1.000
_cell.length_b   1.000
_cell.length_c   1.000
_cell.angle_alpha   90.00
_cell.angle_beta   90.00
_cell.angle_gamma   90.00
#
_symmetry.space_group_name_H-M   'P 1'
#
loop_
_entity.id
_entity.type
_entity.pdbx_description
1 polymer ?
#
loop_
_entity_poly.entity_id
_entity_poly.type
_entity_poly.pdbx_seq_one_letter_code
_entity_poly.pdbx_strand_id
1 'polypeptide(L)'
;MCNGRLGVNADLFMWAPCLSCVFVVTNLNDHCATKCARRDEKLQETDRTFSRPFIVYLLRFLLVTLFRLSDVKGTPMNQPVSIFYSDDFVVDGAFDTIGKAHELAKLLNESPITGTIMVSPSPANRGDIVSVHDEHYVDEVLNGHGGQFSGDDESATSVLASTGGVLRAVETVLENGGCAGSLSSGLHHAKYDRGSGYCTFNGLVIGARRALSLGAKRVLILDLDAHCGGGTKELIGLLRDQNIDGIEQVDVSVSSFDQYHNSSFAQLKIVGASEYLDTIKNSLAEIADPQSIDLVIYNAGMDPHEKAGGVTGITDRVIRQREAMVFEWAKSHELPTVWVLAGGYSGGSFTKRDVARLHRITVEESARVYAEVATI
;
A
#
# COMPACT_ATOMS: atom_id res chain seq x y z
N MET A 1 -65.09 27.49 2.79
CA MET A 1 -65.08 28.62 1.83
C MET A 1 -63.74 28.70 1.19
N CYS A 2 -63.71 28.60 -0.15
CA CYS A 2 -62.73 28.99 -1.14
C CYS A 2 -61.26 28.54 -0.95
N ASN A 3 -60.78 27.58 -1.67
CA ASN A 3 -60.30 27.54 -3.07
C ASN A 3 -59.07 28.43 -3.35
N GLY A 4 -58.02 27.78 -3.86
CA GLY A 4 -56.89 28.41 -4.51
C GLY A 4 -55.78 27.44 -4.86
N ARG A 5 -55.86 26.70 -6.00
CA ARG A 5 -54.73 26.01 -6.67
C ARG A 5 -53.86 27.03 -7.40
N LEU A 6 -52.57 26.74 -7.50
CA LEU A 6 -51.62 27.07 -8.60
C LEU A 6 -50.31 26.35 -8.19
N GLY A 7 -49.75 25.39 -8.84
CA GLY A 7 -49.42 25.23 -10.23
C GLY A 7 -48.02 25.81 -10.46
N VAL A 8 -46.94 25.04 -10.20
CA VAL A 8 -45.58 25.45 -10.62
C VAL A 8 -44.95 24.30 -11.43
N ASN A 9 -44.87 24.55 -12.73
CA ASN A 9 -44.05 23.79 -13.66
C ASN A 9 -42.57 23.99 -13.34
N ALA A 10 -41.84 22.89 -13.20
CA ALA A 10 -40.39 22.89 -13.21
C ALA A 10 -39.97 22.38 -14.62
N ASP A 11 -39.53 23.29 -15.47
CA ASP A 11 -38.91 22.96 -16.75
C ASP A 11 -37.47 22.43 -16.47
N LEU A 12 -37.32 21.15 -16.73
CA LEU A 12 -36.04 20.46 -16.76
C LEU A 12 -35.39 20.72 -18.13
N PHE A 13 -34.45 21.65 -18.22
CA PHE A 13 -33.62 21.79 -19.41
C PHE A 13 -32.54 20.72 -19.37
N MET A 14 -32.76 19.63 -20.09
CA MET A 14 -31.73 18.67 -20.45
C MET A 14 -30.86 19.25 -21.58
N TRP A 15 -29.60 19.50 -21.31
CA TRP A 15 -28.60 19.71 -22.36
C TRP A 15 -28.12 18.35 -22.86
N ALA A 16 -28.54 17.95 -24.02
CA ALA A 16 -27.95 16.85 -24.75
C ALA A 16 -26.72 17.37 -25.53
N PRO A 17 -25.51 16.79 -25.37
CA PRO A 17 -24.41 17.13 -26.23
C PRO A 17 -24.63 16.54 -27.63
N CYS A 18 -24.51 17.37 -28.65
CA CYS A 18 -24.63 17.00 -30.04
C CYS A 18 -23.53 16.00 -30.42
N LEU A 19 -23.92 14.77 -30.74
CA LEU A 19 -23.03 13.65 -31.14
C LEU A 19 -22.23 13.91 -32.44
N SER A 20 -22.47 15.00 -33.14
CA SER A 20 -21.80 15.33 -34.43
C SER A 20 -20.42 15.98 -34.24
N CYS A 21 -20.03 16.41 -33.03
CA CYS A 21 -18.71 17.02 -32.79
C CYS A 21 -17.62 16.03 -32.39
N VAL A 22 -17.95 14.77 -32.07
CA VAL A 22 -17.00 13.78 -31.60
C VAL A 22 -16.26 13.05 -32.74
N PHE A 23 -16.80 13.07 -33.97
CA PHE A 23 -16.24 12.33 -35.12
C PHE A 23 -15.11 13.05 -35.89
N VAL A 24 -14.73 14.28 -35.52
CA VAL A 24 -13.77 15.09 -36.32
C VAL A 24 -12.33 15.00 -35.79
N VAL A 25 -12.12 14.36 -34.63
CA VAL A 25 -10.78 14.34 -33.99
C VAL A 25 -9.92 13.13 -34.38
N THR A 26 -10.46 12.12 -35.06
CA THR A 26 -9.71 10.89 -35.38
C THR A 26 -9.05 10.86 -36.76
N ASN A 27 -9.13 11.93 -37.58
CA ASN A 27 -8.48 11.97 -38.89
C ASN A 27 -7.95 13.38 -39.21
N LEU A 28 -6.93 13.83 -38.48
CA LEU A 28 -6.17 15.04 -38.85
C LEU A 28 -4.78 14.63 -39.33
N ASN A 29 -4.67 14.32 -40.60
CA ASN A 29 -3.43 14.56 -41.35
C ASN A 29 -3.43 16.03 -41.82
N ASP A 30 -2.22 16.64 -41.73
CA ASP A 30 -1.86 18.06 -41.81
C ASP A 30 -2.32 18.92 -42.98
N HIS A 31 -3.58 18.91 -43.45
CA HIS A 31 -3.96 19.71 -44.60
C HIS A 31 -5.28 20.52 -44.46
N CYS A 32 -5.84 20.65 -43.26
CA CYS A 32 -7.14 21.40 -43.13
C CYS A 32 -7.07 22.64 -42.21
N ALA A 33 -5.89 23.05 -41.78
CA ALA A 33 -5.74 24.21 -40.88
C ALA A 33 -5.83 25.59 -41.59
N THR A 34 -5.87 25.63 -42.92
CA THR A 34 -5.79 26.92 -43.68
C THR A 34 -7.09 27.37 -44.32
N LYS A 35 -8.21 26.69 -44.16
CA LYS A 35 -9.48 27.09 -44.80
C LYS A 35 -10.64 27.49 -43.87
N CYS A 36 -10.51 27.43 -42.56
CA CYS A 36 -11.53 27.91 -41.61
C CYS A 36 -11.30 29.32 -41.05
N ALA A 37 -10.30 30.06 -41.53
CA ALA A 37 -9.98 31.39 -41.04
C ALA A 37 -10.60 32.55 -41.86
N ARG A 38 -11.58 32.31 -42.73
CA ARG A 38 -12.24 33.40 -43.52
C ARG A 38 -13.72 33.18 -43.58
N ARG A 39 -14.43 33.33 -42.48
CA ARG A 39 -15.86 33.71 -42.41
C ARG A 39 -16.22 33.80 -40.94
N ASP A 40 -16.15 35.03 -40.41
CA ASP A 40 -17.05 35.60 -39.43
C ASP A 40 -16.39 36.85 -38.80
N GLU A 41 -16.25 37.90 -39.61
CA GLU A 41 -16.29 39.25 -39.07
C GLU A 41 -17.75 39.59 -38.83
N LYS A 42 -18.19 39.51 -37.58
CA LYS A 42 -19.28 40.24 -36.91
C LYS A 42 -19.93 39.38 -35.84
N LEU A 43 -19.29 39.33 -34.69
CA LEU A 43 -20.00 39.16 -33.42
C LEU A 43 -19.16 39.85 -32.34
N GLN A 44 -19.80 40.83 -31.72
CA GLN A 44 -19.21 41.72 -30.70
C GLN A 44 -18.68 40.95 -29.47
N GLU A 45 -17.59 41.49 -28.95
CA GLU A 45 -16.97 41.20 -27.67
C GLU A 45 -17.99 41.02 -26.53
N THR A 46 -17.99 39.84 -25.94
CA THR A 46 -18.28 39.69 -24.52
C THR A 46 -17.16 38.88 -23.90
N ASP A 47 -16.33 39.58 -23.16
CA ASP A 47 -15.23 39.13 -22.34
C ASP A 47 -15.64 37.99 -21.40
N ARG A 48 -15.17 36.77 -21.63
CA ARG A 48 -14.99 35.73 -20.63
C ARG A 48 -13.71 34.97 -20.93
N THR A 49 -12.62 35.50 -20.43
CA THR A 49 -11.34 34.80 -20.36
C THR A 49 -11.46 33.58 -19.44
N PHE A 50 -11.66 32.40 -20.02
CA PHE A 50 -11.41 31.17 -19.30
C PHE A 50 -9.90 31.02 -19.13
N SER A 51 -9.42 31.06 -17.89
CA SER A 51 -8.00 30.94 -17.58
C SER A 51 -7.42 29.61 -18.06
N ARG A 52 -6.24 29.66 -18.68
CA ARG A 52 -5.47 28.48 -19.16
C ARG A 52 -5.40 27.29 -18.20
N PRO A 53 -5.39 27.43 -16.85
CA PRO A 53 -5.44 26.29 -15.95
C PRO A 53 -6.74 25.47 -16.02
N PHE A 54 -7.89 26.08 -16.36
CA PHE A 54 -9.17 25.36 -16.40
C PHE A 54 -9.24 24.40 -17.60
N ILE A 55 -8.68 24.78 -18.74
CA ILE A 55 -8.66 23.93 -19.95
C ILE A 55 -7.70 22.73 -19.73
N VAL A 56 -6.58 22.93 -19.06
CA VAL A 56 -5.62 21.85 -18.73
C VAL A 56 -6.24 20.88 -17.71
N TYR A 57 -7.02 21.37 -16.75
CA TYR A 57 -7.73 20.53 -15.79
C TYR A 57 -8.86 19.73 -16.46
N LEU A 58 -9.60 20.35 -17.37
CA LEU A 58 -10.68 19.67 -18.13
C LEU A 58 -10.11 18.60 -19.07
N LEU A 59 -8.99 18.88 -19.74
CA LEU A 59 -8.30 17.92 -20.61
C LEU A 59 -7.69 16.77 -19.82
N ARG A 60 -7.14 17.01 -18.63
CA ARG A 60 -6.68 15.93 -17.72
C ARG A 60 -7.86 15.11 -17.20
N PHE A 61 -8.97 15.73 -16.83
CA PHE A 61 -10.16 15.02 -16.38
C PHE A 61 -10.80 14.19 -17.51
N LEU A 62 -10.86 14.72 -18.72
CA LEU A 62 -11.33 13.99 -19.92
C LEU A 62 -10.40 12.85 -20.33
N LEU A 63 -9.08 13.03 -20.25
CA LEU A 63 -8.10 11.97 -20.50
C LEU A 63 -8.21 10.84 -19.47
N VAL A 64 -8.32 11.16 -18.18
CA VAL A 64 -8.49 10.17 -17.10
C VAL A 64 -9.85 9.46 -17.23
N THR A 65 -10.91 10.17 -17.66
CA THR A 65 -12.24 9.58 -17.84
C THR A 65 -12.31 8.73 -19.13
N LEU A 66 -11.64 9.12 -20.20
CA LEU A 66 -11.54 8.33 -21.44
C LEU A 66 -10.66 7.08 -21.26
N PHE A 67 -9.63 7.13 -20.42
CA PHE A 67 -8.86 5.93 -20.03
C PHE A 67 -9.67 4.97 -19.14
N ARG A 68 -10.69 5.45 -18.40
CA ARG A 68 -11.61 4.61 -17.63
C ARG A 68 -12.76 4.01 -18.46
N LEU A 69 -12.97 4.47 -19.69
CA LEU A 69 -14.03 3.97 -20.57
C LEU A 69 -13.53 2.97 -21.63
N SER A 70 -12.26 2.69 -21.67
CA SER A 70 -11.74 1.53 -22.40
C SER A 70 -11.73 0.31 -21.47
N ASP A 71 -12.89 -0.28 -21.19
CA ASP A 71 -13.03 -1.68 -20.77
C ASP A 71 -12.58 -2.64 -21.89
N VAL A 72 -11.37 -2.44 -22.39
CA VAL A 72 -10.59 -3.52 -22.90
C VAL A 72 -9.96 -4.14 -21.64
N LYS A 73 -10.56 -5.20 -21.10
CA LYS A 73 -9.86 -6.19 -20.30
C LYS A 73 -8.70 -6.69 -21.17
N GLY A 74 -7.64 -5.89 -21.23
CA GLY A 74 -6.35 -6.34 -21.67
C GLY A 74 -6.02 -7.51 -20.75
N THR A 75 -5.73 -8.66 -21.31
CA THR A 75 -5.09 -9.76 -20.60
C THR A 75 -4.04 -9.14 -19.70
N PRO A 76 -4.04 -9.39 -18.37
CA PRO A 76 -3.04 -8.79 -17.49
C PRO A 76 -1.67 -9.11 -18.07
N MET A 77 -0.96 -8.08 -18.53
CA MET A 77 0.41 -8.27 -18.98
C MET A 77 1.19 -8.78 -17.77
N ASN A 78 1.97 -9.81 -17.98
CA ASN A 78 2.87 -10.48 -17.04
C ASN A 78 3.79 -9.44 -16.39
N GLN A 79 3.31 -8.79 -15.32
CA GLN A 79 4.06 -7.77 -14.61
C GLN A 79 4.94 -8.46 -13.57
N PRO A 80 6.24 -8.14 -13.54
CA PRO A 80 7.10 -8.65 -12.48
C PRO A 80 6.65 -8.07 -11.13
N VAL A 81 6.83 -8.83 -10.05
CA VAL A 81 6.65 -8.33 -8.68
C VAL A 81 7.73 -7.27 -8.43
N SER A 82 7.31 -6.02 -8.27
CA SER A 82 8.20 -4.92 -7.94
C SER A 82 8.58 -4.97 -6.46
N ILE A 83 9.88 -4.89 -6.16
CA ILE A 83 10.44 -4.91 -4.81
C ILE A 83 11.12 -3.57 -4.55
N PHE A 84 10.55 -2.78 -3.65
CA PHE A 84 11.05 -1.45 -3.34
C PHE A 84 12.12 -1.50 -2.26
N TYR A 85 13.29 -0.97 -2.58
CA TYR A 85 14.43 -0.85 -1.69
C TYR A 85 15.39 0.25 -2.15
N SER A 86 15.99 0.97 -1.18
CA SER A 86 17.19 1.77 -1.37
C SER A 86 18.14 1.55 -0.19
N ASP A 87 19.42 1.86 -0.36
CA ASP A 87 20.40 1.75 0.73
C ASP A 87 20.06 2.69 1.90
N ASP A 88 19.31 3.76 1.65
CA ASP A 88 18.81 4.68 2.69
C ASP A 88 17.82 4.02 3.68
N PHE A 89 17.31 2.80 3.39
CA PHE A 89 16.46 2.07 4.35
C PHE A 89 17.21 1.65 5.61
N VAL A 90 18.53 1.60 5.53
CA VAL A 90 19.39 1.06 6.60
C VAL A 90 20.31 2.15 7.12
N VAL A 91 20.42 2.25 8.43
CA VAL A 91 21.37 3.12 9.14
C VAL A 91 22.51 2.27 9.66
N ASP A 92 23.75 2.74 9.52
CA ASP A 92 24.93 2.06 10.06
C ASP A 92 24.87 1.99 11.58
N GLY A 93 25.09 0.80 12.14
CA GLY A 93 24.97 0.55 13.56
C GLY A 93 23.55 0.35 14.08
N ALA A 94 22.53 0.45 13.21
CA ALA A 94 21.16 0.20 13.56
C ALA A 94 20.91 -1.24 14.05
N PHE A 95 19.88 -1.38 14.87
CA PHE A 95 19.40 -2.65 15.38
C PHE A 95 19.18 -3.66 14.24
N ASP A 96 19.42 -4.94 14.48
CA ASP A 96 19.41 -6.03 13.48
C ASP A 96 18.18 -6.04 12.55
N THR A 97 17.03 -5.62 13.07
CA THR A 97 15.78 -5.64 12.32
C THR A 97 15.79 -4.75 11.05
N ILE A 98 16.60 -3.69 11.04
CA ILE A 98 16.73 -2.81 9.86
C ILE A 98 17.78 -3.36 8.89
N GLY A 99 18.93 -3.83 9.40
CA GLY A 99 20.05 -4.32 8.59
C GLY A 99 19.73 -5.52 7.71
N LYS A 100 18.67 -6.30 8.01
CA LYS A 100 18.23 -7.44 7.19
C LYS A 100 17.77 -7.04 5.78
N ALA A 101 17.25 -5.82 5.60
CA ALA A 101 16.84 -5.32 4.29
C ALA A 101 18.02 -5.27 3.32
N HIS A 102 19.16 -4.75 3.76
CA HIS A 102 20.40 -4.73 2.97
C HIS A 102 20.89 -6.14 2.63
N GLU A 103 20.91 -7.06 3.61
CA GLU A 103 21.32 -8.45 3.37
C GLU A 103 20.38 -9.16 2.39
N LEU A 104 19.08 -8.91 2.45
CA LEU A 104 18.12 -9.47 1.48
C LEU A 104 18.33 -8.88 0.09
N ALA A 105 18.48 -7.56 -0.04
CA ALA A 105 18.74 -6.92 -1.32
C ALA A 105 20.02 -7.48 -1.98
N LYS A 106 21.09 -7.70 -1.17
CA LYS A 106 22.31 -8.34 -1.62
C LYS A 106 22.08 -9.78 -2.09
N LEU A 107 21.31 -10.58 -1.35
CA LEU A 107 20.95 -11.95 -1.75
C LEU A 107 20.16 -11.97 -3.06
N LEU A 108 19.24 -11.03 -3.25
CA LEU A 108 18.44 -10.95 -4.48
C LEU A 108 19.29 -10.51 -5.69
N ASN A 109 20.30 -9.66 -5.47
CA ASN A 109 21.26 -9.31 -6.52
C ASN A 109 22.22 -10.47 -6.87
N GLU A 110 22.70 -11.21 -5.86
CA GLU A 110 23.57 -12.38 -6.05
C GLU A 110 22.85 -13.56 -6.72
N SER A 111 21.58 -13.72 -6.41
CA SER A 111 20.73 -14.81 -6.92
C SER A 111 19.31 -14.30 -7.17
N PRO A 112 19.09 -13.67 -8.34
CA PRO A 112 17.79 -13.12 -8.71
C PRO A 112 16.69 -14.18 -8.74
N ILE A 113 15.46 -13.76 -8.38
CA ILE A 113 14.25 -14.58 -8.50
C ILE A 113 13.55 -14.18 -9.81
N THR A 114 13.31 -15.16 -10.68
CA THR A 114 12.58 -14.91 -11.94
C THR A 114 11.20 -14.31 -11.64
N GLY A 115 10.81 -13.28 -12.39
CA GLY A 115 9.54 -12.60 -12.20
C GLY A 115 9.56 -11.52 -11.11
N THR A 116 10.74 -11.11 -10.65
CA THR A 116 10.89 -9.97 -9.74
C THR A 116 11.78 -8.88 -10.30
N ILE A 117 11.58 -7.65 -9.87
CA ILE A 117 12.43 -6.50 -10.19
C ILE A 117 12.63 -5.62 -8.94
N MET A 118 13.87 -5.24 -8.66
CA MET A 118 14.14 -4.27 -7.59
C MET A 118 14.07 -2.86 -8.14
N VAL A 119 13.40 -1.97 -7.39
CA VAL A 119 13.15 -0.57 -7.75
C VAL A 119 13.50 0.33 -6.57
N SER A 120 14.24 1.41 -6.81
CA SER A 120 14.51 2.42 -5.79
C SER A 120 13.30 3.34 -5.64
N PRO A 121 12.67 3.43 -4.45
CA PRO A 121 11.53 4.31 -4.22
C PRO A 121 11.99 5.74 -3.92
N SER A 122 11.13 6.72 -4.16
CA SER A 122 11.28 8.04 -3.54
C SER A 122 10.90 7.95 -2.06
N PRO A 123 11.59 8.68 -1.16
CA PRO A 123 11.23 8.74 0.25
C PRO A 123 9.82 9.34 0.44
N ALA A 124 9.17 8.98 1.54
CA ALA A 124 7.95 9.64 1.98
C ALA A 124 8.25 11.11 2.32
N ASN A 125 7.24 11.96 2.19
CA ASN A 125 7.33 13.33 2.66
C ASN A 125 6.67 13.49 4.04
N ARG A 126 6.95 14.63 4.71
CA ARG A 126 6.37 14.94 6.02
C ARG A 126 4.83 14.82 6.04
N GLY A 127 4.16 15.30 4.98
CA GLY A 127 2.69 15.26 4.89
C GLY A 127 2.13 13.84 4.86
N ASP A 128 2.85 12.90 4.27
CA ASP A 128 2.45 11.48 4.29
C ASP A 128 2.43 10.95 5.73
N ILE A 129 3.44 11.30 6.53
CA ILE A 129 3.59 10.82 7.91
C ILE A 129 2.55 11.48 8.84
N VAL A 130 2.39 12.81 8.75
CA VAL A 130 1.42 13.59 9.56
C VAL A 130 -0.04 13.19 9.24
N SER A 131 -0.28 12.58 8.10
CA SER A 131 -1.62 12.05 7.79
C SER A 131 -2.11 10.97 8.76
N VAL A 132 -1.21 10.42 9.60
CA VAL A 132 -1.45 9.31 10.53
C VAL A 132 -0.91 9.59 11.93
N HIS A 133 0.25 10.27 12.05
CA HIS A 133 0.92 10.54 13.31
C HIS A 133 0.77 11.98 13.76
N ASP A 134 0.97 12.23 15.05
CA ASP A 134 1.02 13.56 15.65
C ASP A 134 2.08 14.43 15.00
N GLU A 135 1.71 15.66 14.66
CA GLU A 135 2.58 16.60 13.93
C GLU A 135 3.84 16.95 14.73
N HIS A 136 3.72 17.15 16.04
CA HIS A 136 4.85 17.49 16.90
C HIS A 136 5.83 16.32 17.00
N TYR A 137 5.32 15.08 17.19
CA TYR A 137 6.13 13.87 17.20
C TYR A 137 6.89 13.69 15.87
N VAL A 138 6.22 13.91 14.74
CA VAL A 138 6.84 13.82 13.42
C VAL A 138 7.97 14.83 13.28
N ASP A 139 7.73 16.08 13.70
CA ASP A 139 8.76 17.12 13.63
C ASP A 139 9.96 16.83 14.55
N GLU A 140 9.74 16.30 15.75
CA GLU A 140 10.82 15.86 16.62
C GLU A 140 11.68 14.78 15.96
N VAL A 141 11.07 13.74 15.38
CA VAL A 141 11.78 12.67 14.68
C VAL A 141 12.57 13.20 13.48
N LEU A 142 11.96 14.04 12.66
CA LEU A 142 12.61 14.60 11.46
C LEU A 142 13.72 15.59 11.78
N ASN A 143 13.73 16.16 13.00
CA ASN A 143 14.82 17.01 13.52
C ASN A 143 15.87 16.21 14.32
N GLY A 144 15.86 14.88 14.24
CA GLY A 144 16.82 14.01 14.90
C GLY A 144 16.51 13.73 16.39
N HIS A 145 15.28 13.93 16.85
CA HIS A 145 14.87 13.70 18.23
C HIS A 145 13.72 12.68 18.28
N GLY A 146 13.70 11.81 19.27
CA GLY A 146 12.49 11.02 19.59
C GLY A 146 12.18 9.75 18.80
N GLY A 147 12.98 9.35 17.81
CA GLY A 147 12.80 8.07 17.09
C GLY A 147 13.24 6.84 17.90
N GLN A 148 12.81 5.63 17.50
CA GLN A 148 13.21 4.38 18.19
C GLN A 148 14.69 4.00 17.97
N PHE A 149 15.33 4.56 16.95
CA PHE A 149 16.73 4.28 16.60
C PHE A 149 17.65 5.45 16.87
N SER A 150 17.23 6.38 17.75
CA SER A 150 17.92 7.57 18.26
C SER A 150 18.51 8.57 17.25
N GLY A 151 18.04 9.73 17.32
CA GLY A 151 18.61 11.05 17.43
C GLY A 151 19.70 11.47 16.46
N ASP A 152 19.72 11.01 15.20
CA ASP A 152 20.58 11.56 14.16
C ASP A 152 19.82 11.74 12.83
N ASP A 153 20.37 12.57 11.96
CA ASP A 153 19.80 12.86 10.64
C ASP A 153 19.67 11.60 9.75
N GLU A 154 20.50 10.59 9.97
CA GLU A 154 20.47 9.32 9.24
C GLU A 154 19.22 8.52 9.59
N SER A 155 18.79 8.53 10.86
CA SER A 155 17.54 7.86 11.29
C SER A 155 16.32 8.49 10.63
N ALA A 156 16.24 9.82 10.51
CA ALA A 156 15.17 10.52 9.82
C ALA A 156 15.13 10.13 8.32
N THR A 157 16.28 10.08 7.67
CA THR A 157 16.40 9.65 6.27
C THR A 157 15.90 8.22 6.09
N SER A 158 16.31 7.29 6.97
CA SER A 158 15.94 5.88 6.89
C SER A 158 14.44 5.65 7.06
N VAL A 159 13.80 6.28 8.04
CA VAL A 159 12.35 6.10 8.27
C VAL A 159 11.51 6.70 7.14
N LEU A 160 11.94 7.80 6.53
CA LEU A 160 11.28 8.37 5.37
C LEU A 160 11.48 7.50 4.12
N ALA A 161 12.69 7.00 3.88
CA ALA A 161 12.99 6.11 2.76
C ALA A 161 12.19 4.80 2.86
N SER A 162 12.21 4.17 4.03
CA SER A 162 11.48 2.93 4.31
C SER A 162 9.96 3.11 4.14
N THR A 163 9.38 4.18 4.69
CA THR A 163 7.96 4.51 4.50
C THR A 163 7.64 4.80 3.04
N GLY A 164 8.53 5.50 2.33
CA GLY A 164 8.40 5.74 0.88
C GLY A 164 8.31 4.45 0.07
N GLY A 165 9.07 3.42 0.45
CA GLY A 165 8.98 2.09 -0.15
C GLY A 165 7.58 1.47 -0.04
N VAL A 166 6.95 1.57 1.14
CA VAL A 166 5.57 1.10 1.35
C VAL A 166 4.59 1.88 0.47
N LEU A 167 4.71 3.22 0.45
CA LEU A 167 3.84 4.07 -0.37
C LEU A 167 3.93 3.74 -1.85
N ARG A 168 5.15 3.54 -2.37
CA ARG A 168 5.37 3.18 -3.78
C ARG A 168 4.83 1.78 -4.10
N ALA A 169 4.96 0.82 -3.19
CA ALA A 169 4.35 -0.50 -3.35
C ALA A 169 2.82 -0.40 -3.45
N VAL A 170 2.19 0.37 -2.55
CA VAL A 170 0.74 0.63 -2.54
C VAL A 170 0.28 1.26 -3.86
N GLU A 171 0.94 2.36 -4.29
CA GLU A 171 0.61 3.04 -5.54
C GLU A 171 0.73 2.10 -6.74
N THR A 172 1.79 1.29 -6.80
CA THR A 172 2.05 0.36 -7.90
C THR A 172 0.93 -0.68 -8.03
N VAL A 173 0.50 -1.31 -6.93
CA VAL A 173 -0.54 -2.35 -7.02
C VAL A 173 -1.94 -1.78 -7.22
N LEU A 174 -2.22 -0.55 -6.77
CA LEU A 174 -3.50 0.12 -7.06
C LEU A 174 -3.60 0.56 -8.53
N GLU A 175 -2.49 0.91 -9.16
CA GLU A 175 -2.45 1.27 -10.58
C GLU A 175 -2.50 0.04 -11.50
N ASN A 176 -1.77 -1.03 -11.15
CA ASN A 176 -1.50 -2.15 -12.05
C ASN A 176 -2.13 -3.47 -11.61
N GLY A 177 -2.69 -3.55 -10.40
CA GLY A 177 -3.07 -4.81 -9.78
C GLY A 177 -1.84 -5.65 -9.35
N GLY A 178 -2.07 -6.91 -9.04
CA GLY A 178 -1.01 -7.87 -8.77
C GLY A 178 -0.38 -7.73 -7.38
N CYS A 179 0.96 -7.85 -7.32
CA CYS A 179 1.70 -7.86 -6.07
C CYS A 179 2.96 -7.00 -6.15
N ALA A 180 3.28 -6.29 -5.07
CA ALA A 180 4.54 -5.60 -4.89
C ALA A 180 5.04 -5.78 -3.45
N GLY A 181 6.34 -5.63 -3.23
CA GLY A 181 6.93 -5.69 -1.91
C GLY A 181 7.77 -4.46 -1.57
N SER A 182 7.92 -4.19 -0.28
CA SER A 182 8.91 -3.25 0.21
C SER A 182 9.79 -3.91 1.26
N LEU A 183 11.10 -3.71 1.18
CA LEU A 183 12.03 -4.24 2.18
C LEU A 183 12.01 -3.41 3.48
N SER A 184 10.85 -2.83 3.79
CA SER A 184 10.59 -2.04 4.98
C SER A 184 10.34 -2.92 6.20
N SER A 185 10.75 -2.44 7.37
CA SER A 185 10.53 -3.11 8.66
C SER A 185 10.42 -2.09 9.79
N GLY A 186 10.00 -2.54 10.98
CA GLY A 186 9.85 -1.67 12.12
C GLY A 186 8.65 -0.72 11.99
N LEU A 187 7.45 -1.24 11.72
CA LEU A 187 6.28 -0.44 11.34
C LEU A 187 5.11 -0.52 12.34
N HIS A 188 4.68 -1.71 12.75
CA HIS A 188 3.35 -1.95 13.34
C HIS A 188 3.18 -1.55 14.82
N HIS A 189 4.27 -1.34 15.55
CA HIS A 189 4.21 -0.92 16.96
C HIS A 189 4.16 0.60 17.15
N ALA A 190 4.53 1.39 16.13
CA ALA A 190 4.52 2.84 16.25
C ALA A 190 3.12 3.36 16.59
N LYS A 191 3.05 4.22 17.61
CA LYS A 191 1.83 4.85 18.14
C LYS A 191 1.63 6.22 17.51
N TYR A 192 0.54 6.89 17.88
CA TYR A 192 0.20 8.20 17.31
C TYR A 192 1.29 9.25 17.56
N ASP A 193 1.76 9.33 18.80
CA ASP A 193 2.64 10.39 19.31
C ASP A 193 4.03 9.90 19.74
N ARG A 194 4.39 8.64 19.43
CA ARG A 194 5.68 8.05 19.81
C ARG A 194 6.01 6.77 19.06
N GLY A 195 7.29 6.51 18.94
CA GLY A 195 7.80 5.20 18.54
C GLY A 195 7.63 4.15 19.64
N SER A 196 7.56 2.88 19.26
CA SER A 196 7.46 1.74 20.16
C SER A 196 8.00 0.48 19.48
N GLY A 197 8.56 -0.46 20.23
CA GLY A 197 8.97 -1.78 19.73
C GLY A 197 9.84 -1.72 18.47
N TYR A 198 10.83 -0.84 18.45
CA TYR A 198 11.70 -0.55 17.29
C TYR A 198 10.99 -0.03 16.05
N CYS A 199 9.77 0.48 16.20
CA CYS A 199 9.00 1.12 15.13
C CYS A 199 8.91 2.62 15.39
N THR A 200 9.37 3.43 14.44
CA THR A 200 9.30 4.90 14.53
C THR A 200 7.99 5.41 13.93
N PHE A 201 7.69 5.08 12.68
CA PHE A 201 6.42 5.42 12.04
C PHE A 201 5.69 4.15 11.57
N ASN A 202 4.36 4.17 11.64
CA ASN A 202 3.53 3.04 11.21
C ASN A 202 3.28 3.08 9.70
N GLY A 203 4.23 2.57 8.93
CA GLY A 203 4.14 2.51 7.48
C GLY A 203 2.95 1.71 6.96
N LEU A 204 2.38 0.76 7.73
CA LEU A 204 1.19 -0.01 7.34
C LEU A 204 -0.03 0.90 7.28
N VAL A 205 -0.28 1.69 8.34
CA VAL A 205 -1.41 2.61 8.40
C VAL A 205 -1.21 3.79 7.46
N ILE A 206 0.03 4.30 7.31
CA ILE A 206 0.36 5.34 6.33
C ILE A 206 0.06 4.85 4.90
N GLY A 207 0.47 3.61 4.57
CA GLY A 207 0.15 2.97 3.29
C GLY A 207 -1.35 2.80 3.06
N ALA A 208 -2.08 2.32 4.08
CA ALA A 208 -3.53 2.19 4.03
C ALA A 208 -4.23 3.55 3.86
N ARG A 209 -3.79 4.57 4.59
CA ARG A 209 -4.29 5.95 4.46
C ARG A 209 -4.04 6.52 3.06
N ARG A 210 -2.87 6.22 2.47
CA ARG A 210 -2.55 6.56 1.08
C ARG A 210 -3.49 5.88 0.11
N ALA A 211 -3.75 4.59 0.28
CA ALA A 211 -4.69 3.84 -0.55
C ALA A 211 -6.10 4.46 -0.53
N LEU A 212 -6.62 4.81 0.65
CA LEU A 212 -7.90 5.52 0.78
C LEU A 212 -7.90 6.86 0.03
N SER A 213 -6.80 7.62 0.10
CA SER A 213 -6.68 8.91 -0.61
C SER A 213 -6.65 8.75 -2.14
N LEU A 214 -6.26 7.59 -2.65
CA LEU A 214 -6.25 7.22 -4.06
C LEU A 214 -7.58 6.59 -4.52
N GLY A 215 -8.55 6.45 -3.62
CA GLY A 215 -9.91 6.00 -3.94
C GLY A 215 -10.24 4.57 -3.52
N ALA A 216 -9.33 3.84 -2.89
CA ALA A 216 -9.66 2.59 -2.22
C ALA A 216 -10.70 2.85 -1.12
N LYS A 217 -11.58 1.89 -0.89
CA LYS A 217 -12.64 1.99 0.11
C LYS A 217 -12.45 1.02 1.25
N ARG A 218 -11.78 -0.10 1.00
CA ARG A 218 -11.55 -1.14 1.98
C ARG A 218 -10.12 -1.68 1.87
N VAL A 219 -9.33 -1.47 2.91
CA VAL A 219 -7.93 -1.91 3.01
C VAL A 219 -7.81 -2.89 4.17
N LEU A 220 -7.29 -4.07 3.90
CA LEU A 220 -6.97 -5.07 4.92
C LEU A 220 -5.48 -5.00 5.26
N ILE A 221 -5.16 -4.78 6.53
CA ILE A 221 -3.83 -5.01 7.08
C ILE A 221 -3.83 -6.43 7.67
N LEU A 222 -3.09 -7.35 7.05
CA LEU A 222 -2.88 -8.71 7.54
C LEU A 222 -1.52 -8.76 8.23
N ASP A 223 -1.52 -8.90 9.55
CA ASP A 223 -0.30 -8.90 10.37
C ASP A 223 0.00 -10.31 10.86
N LEU A 224 1.11 -10.87 10.38
CA LEU A 224 1.60 -12.20 10.78
C LEU A 224 3.04 -12.13 11.36
N ASP A 225 3.40 -10.99 11.94
CA ASP A 225 4.57 -10.82 12.79
C ASP A 225 4.41 -11.62 14.09
N ALA A 226 5.50 -11.93 14.80
CA ALA A 226 5.43 -12.62 16.08
C ALA A 226 4.67 -11.83 17.15
N HIS A 227 4.73 -10.50 17.07
CA HIS A 227 4.18 -9.56 18.03
C HIS A 227 2.84 -8.99 17.55
N CYS A 228 2.04 -8.53 18.51
CA CYS A 228 0.73 -7.96 18.18
C CYS A 228 0.89 -6.54 17.60
N GLY A 229 0.10 -6.19 16.59
CA GLY A 229 0.10 -4.86 15.95
C GLY A 229 -0.73 -3.83 16.72
N GLY A 230 -0.48 -3.64 18.02
CA GLY A 230 -1.24 -2.71 18.86
C GLY A 230 -1.12 -1.25 18.43
N GLY A 231 0.03 -0.85 17.84
CA GLY A 231 0.20 0.46 17.24
C GLY A 231 -0.71 0.67 16.03
N THR A 232 -0.77 -0.30 15.15
CA THR A 232 -1.67 -0.32 14.00
C THR A 232 -3.13 -0.16 14.43
N LYS A 233 -3.56 -0.97 15.41
CA LYS A 233 -4.94 -0.90 15.95
C LYS A 233 -5.27 0.47 16.56
N GLU A 234 -4.34 1.05 17.32
CA GLU A 234 -4.52 2.38 17.92
C GLU A 234 -4.74 3.44 16.82
N LEU A 235 -3.87 3.47 15.81
CA LEU A 235 -3.95 4.45 14.72
C LEU A 235 -5.20 4.29 13.86
N ILE A 236 -5.63 3.08 13.56
CA ILE A 236 -6.91 2.84 12.86
C ILE A 236 -8.07 3.39 13.70
N GLY A 237 -8.07 3.18 15.02
CA GLY A 237 -9.09 3.73 15.92
C GLY A 237 -9.15 5.25 15.87
N LEU A 238 -8.00 5.92 15.93
CA LEU A 238 -7.92 7.39 15.86
C LEU A 238 -8.38 7.95 14.51
N LEU A 239 -8.07 7.26 13.40
CA LEU A 239 -8.57 7.64 12.08
C LEU A 239 -10.10 7.51 12.00
N ARG A 240 -10.67 6.45 12.57
CA ARG A 240 -12.13 6.25 12.64
C ARG A 240 -12.83 7.33 13.48
N ASP A 241 -12.22 7.76 14.58
CA ASP A 241 -12.71 8.87 15.39
C ASP A 241 -12.73 10.20 14.61
N GLN A 242 -11.92 10.29 13.54
CA GLN A 242 -11.91 11.41 12.58
C GLN A 242 -12.83 11.15 11.36
N ASN A 243 -13.69 10.13 11.39
CA ASN A 243 -14.53 9.67 10.28
C ASN A 243 -13.76 9.20 9.04
N ILE A 244 -12.57 8.65 9.24
CA ILE A 244 -11.78 7.99 8.19
C ILE A 244 -11.89 6.48 8.41
N ASP A 245 -12.90 5.88 7.79
CA ASP A 245 -13.19 4.45 7.82
C ASP A 245 -12.52 3.70 6.66
N GLY A 246 -12.67 2.36 6.64
CA GLY A 246 -12.25 1.51 5.51
C GLY A 246 -10.91 0.81 5.74
N ILE A 247 -10.31 0.89 6.93
CA ILE A 247 -9.11 0.11 7.28
C ILE A 247 -9.51 -0.95 8.31
N GLU A 248 -9.13 -2.20 8.04
CA GLU A 248 -9.33 -3.35 8.93
C GLU A 248 -7.99 -4.03 9.22
N GLN A 249 -7.87 -4.65 10.39
CA GLN A 249 -6.69 -5.40 10.79
C GLN A 249 -7.06 -6.84 11.20
N VAL A 250 -6.33 -7.80 10.67
CA VAL A 250 -6.34 -9.20 11.13
C VAL A 250 -4.91 -9.56 11.53
N ASP A 251 -4.75 -10.04 12.76
CA ASP A 251 -3.47 -10.24 13.41
C ASP A 251 -3.42 -11.65 14.01
N VAL A 252 -2.39 -12.43 13.64
CA VAL A 252 -2.13 -13.76 14.22
C VAL A 252 -0.70 -13.79 14.74
N SER A 253 -0.57 -13.60 16.05
CA SER A 253 0.71 -13.48 16.77
C SER A 253 1.05 -14.73 17.53
N VAL A 254 2.33 -14.88 17.91
CA VAL A 254 2.83 -15.92 18.82
C VAL A 254 3.36 -15.36 20.13
N SER A 255 3.32 -14.05 20.31
CA SER A 255 3.73 -13.28 21.48
C SER A 255 2.60 -12.35 21.91
N SER A 256 2.53 -12.05 23.21
CA SER A 256 1.55 -11.08 23.73
C SER A 256 2.08 -9.63 23.79
N PHE A 257 3.28 -9.37 23.28
CA PHE A 257 3.81 -8.02 23.25
C PHE A 257 2.94 -7.12 22.37
N ASP A 258 2.58 -5.94 22.86
CA ASP A 258 1.69 -4.95 22.23
C ASP A 258 0.28 -5.48 21.91
N GLN A 259 -0.23 -6.42 22.76
CA GLN A 259 -1.57 -6.99 22.61
C GLN A 259 -2.66 -5.92 22.75
N TYR A 260 -3.80 -6.16 22.12
CA TYR A 260 -4.96 -5.30 22.16
C TYR A 260 -6.27 -6.11 22.27
N HIS A 261 -7.36 -5.45 22.58
CA HIS A 261 -8.69 -6.08 22.56
C HIS A 261 -9.31 -6.00 21.17
N ASN A 262 -9.95 -7.09 20.74
CA ASN A 262 -10.68 -7.16 19.48
C ASN A 262 -11.76 -6.07 19.40
N SER A 263 -11.98 -5.58 18.20
CA SER A 263 -13.00 -4.58 17.89
C SER A 263 -13.69 -4.92 16.56
N SER A 264 -14.60 -4.08 16.10
CA SER A 264 -15.26 -4.28 14.80
C SER A 264 -14.32 -4.14 13.59
N PHE A 265 -13.13 -3.56 13.78
CA PHE A 265 -12.15 -3.30 12.71
C PHE A 265 -10.78 -3.95 12.95
N ALA A 266 -10.56 -4.59 14.08
CA ALA A 266 -9.28 -5.24 14.40
C ALA A 266 -9.52 -6.54 15.17
N GLN A 267 -8.96 -7.63 14.67
CA GLN A 267 -9.04 -8.96 15.24
C GLN A 267 -7.65 -9.48 15.56
N LEU A 268 -7.41 -9.93 16.79
CA LEU A 268 -6.17 -10.49 17.27
C LEU A 268 -6.39 -11.92 17.75
N LYS A 269 -5.55 -12.84 17.31
CA LYS A 269 -5.43 -14.20 17.81
C LYS A 269 -3.98 -14.47 18.21
N ILE A 270 -3.74 -14.86 19.46
CA ILE A 270 -2.41 -15.23 19.98
C ILE A 270 -2.38 -16.74 20.15
N VAL A 271 -1.45 -17.43 19.48
CA VAL A 271 -1.43 -18.88 19.37
C VAL A 271 -0.03 -19.46 19.52
N GLY A 272 0.03 -20.76 19.81
CA GLY A 272 1.28 -21.53 19.78
C GLY A 272 1.60 -22.09 18.39
N ALA A 273 2.79 -22.68 18.26
CA ALA A 273 3.27 -23.22 16.99
C ALA A 273 2.33 -24.27 16.35
N SER A 274 1.69 -25.12 17.17
CA SER A 274 0.80 -26.18 16.69
C SER A 274 -0.49 -25.69 16.04
N GLU A 275 -0.94 -24.49 16.42
CA GLU A 275 -2.20 -23.90 15.97
C GLU A 275 -1.98 -22.81 14.91
N TYR A 276 -0.72 -22.41 14.67
CA TYR A 276 -0.36 -21.22 13.90
C TYR A 276 -0.95 -21.22 12.49
N LEU A 277 -0.66 -22.24 11.69
CA LEU A 277 -1.16 -22.32 10.30
C LEU A 277 -2.68 -22.48 10.21
N ASP A 278 -3.27 -23.29 11.09
CA ASP A 278 -4.72 -23.49 11.10
C ASP A 278 -5.45 -22.21 11.51
N THR A 279 -4.88 -21.44 12.45
CA THR A 279 -5.44 -20.15 12.86
C THR A 279 -5.36 -19.14 11.73
N ILE A 280 -4.24 -19.05 11.00
CA ILE A 280 -4.12 -18.17 9.83
C ILE A 280 -5.16 -18.57 8.77
N LYS A 281 -5.25 -19.85 8.43
CA LYS A 281 -6.23 -20.38 7.46
C LYS A 281 -7.67 -20.01 7.84
N ASN A 282 -8.02 -20.20 9.10
CA ASN A 282 -9.36 -19.88 9.61
C ASN A 282 -9.59 -18.37 9.62
N SER A 283 -8.59 -17.55 10.00
CA SER A 283 -8.70 -16.09 9.99
C SER A 283 -8.93 -15.55 8.58
N LEU A 284 -8.24 -16.08 7.56
CA LEU A 284 -8.48 -15.73 6.16
C LEU A 284 -9.88 -16.14 5.68
N ALA A 285 -10.36 -17.30 6.12
CA ALA A 285 -11.71 -17.78 5.79
C ALA A 285 -12.84 -17.00 6.50
N GLU A 286 -12.55 -16.39 7.64
CA GLU A 286 -13.50 -15.57 8.42
C GLU A 286 -13.64 -14.14 7.86
N ILE A 287 -12.78 -13.70 6.93
CA ILE A 287 -12.88 -12.39 6.29
C ILE A 287 -14.14 -12.33 5.45
N ALA A 288 -15.09 -11.49 5.87
CA ALA A 288 -16.35 -11.33 5.16
C ALA A 288 -16.14 -10.58 3.84
N ASP A 289 -16.78 -11.05 2.77
CA ASP A 289 -16.76 -10.44 1.44
C ASP A 289 -15.35 -10.01 0.99
N PRO A 290 -14.41 -10.95 0.84
CA PRO A 290 -13.03 -10.61 0.49
C PRO A 290 -12.92 -9.89 -0.85
N GLN A 291 -13.84 -10.09 -1.79
CA GLN A 291 -13.87 -9.42 -3.10
C GLN A 291 -14.11 -7.91 -3.00
N SER A 292 -14.61 -7.42 -1.86
CA SER A 292 -14.76 -5.97 -1.62
C SER A 292 -13.50 -5.29 -1.09
N ILE A 293 -12.42 -6.05 -0.85
CA ILE A 293 -11.12 -5.50 -0.44
C ILE A 293 -10.41 -4.92 -1.67
N ASP A 294 -10.05 -3.65 -1.61
CA ASP A 294 -9.31 -2.97 -2.68
C ASP A 294 -7.79 -3.15 -2.56
N LEU A 295 -7.29 -3.44 -1.35
CA LEU A 295 -5.86 -3.63 -1.08
C LEU A 295 -5.64 -4.50 0.16
N VAL A 296 -4.71 -5.44 0.06
CA VAL A 296 -4.11 -6.14 1.20
C VAL A 296 -2.70 -5.59 1.46
N ILE A 297 -2.43 -5.17 2.70
CA ILE A 297 -1.09 -4.85 3.18
C ILE A 297 -0.67 -5.96 4.15
N TYR A 298 0.27 -6.80 3.73
CA TYR A 298 0.74 -7.96 4.46
C TYR A 298 2.04 -7.65 5.21
N ASN A 299 1.98 -7.65 6.55
CA ASN A 299 3.13 -7.55 7.44
C ASN A 299 3.75 -8.94 7.60
N ALA A 300 4.74 -9.27 6.75
CA ALA A 300 5.30 -10.62 6.58
C ALA A 300 6.50 -10.87 7.52
N GLY A 301 6.31 -10.73 8.83
CA GLY A 301 7.37 -10.94 9.82
C GLY A 301 7.95 -12.37 9.80
N MET A 302 9.26 -12.47 9.98
CA MET A 302 9.98 -13.76 10.10
C MET A 302 10.28 -14.14 11.54
N ASP A 303 9.97 -13.28 12.47
CA ASP A 303 10.17 -13.51 13.91
C ASP A 303 9.20 -14.51 14.57
N PRO A 304 8.08 -14.98 13.95
CA PRO A 304 7.45 -16.20 14.45
C PRO A 304 8.35 -17.43 14.36
N HIS A 305 9.35 -17.43 13.45
CA HIS A 305 10.27 -18.54 13.24
C HIS A 305 11.15 -18.81 14.47
N GLU A 306 11.32 -20.09 14.83
CA GLU A 306 11.99 -20.56 16.06
C GLU A 306 13.44 -20.03 16.26
N LYS A 307 14.13 -19.65 15.18
CA LYS A 307 15.50 -19.11 15.24
C LYS A 307 15.59 -17.61 15.04
N ALA A 308 14.48 -16.98 14.62
CA ALA A 308 14.46 -15.56 14.29
C ALA A 308 13.75 -14.70 15.37
N GLY A 309 13.56 -15.23 16.57
CA GLY A 309 12.92 -14.54 17.70
C GLY A 309 11.65 -15.22 18.23
N GLY A 310 11.13 -16.23 17.53
CA GLY A 310 9.83 -16.82 17.78
C GLY A 310 9.83 -18.12 18.60
N VAL A 311 8.91 -19.00 18.27
CA VAL A 311 8.60 -20.17 19.08
C VAL A 311 9.03 -21.47 18.40
N THR A 312 9.53 -22.42 19.20
CA THR A 312 9.93 -23.76 18.71
C THR A 312 8.79 -24.43 17.97
N GLY A 313 9.09 -24.98 16.78
CA GLY A 313 8.14 -25.66 15.90
C GLY A 313 7.68 -24.80 14.72
N ILE A 314 7.87 -23.48 14.72
CA ILE A 314 7.71 -22.66 13.52
C ILE A 314 9.04 -22.65 12.78
N THR A 315 9.16 -23.54 11.80
CA THR A 315 10.34 -23.77 10.98
C THR A 315 10.22 -23.09 9.61
N ASP A 316 11.32 -23.10 8.82
CA ASP A 316 11.31 -22.64 7.40
C ASP A 316 10.13 -23.23 6.61
N ARG A 317 9.79 -24.49 6.85
CA ARG A 317 8.65 -25.16 6.20
C ARG A 317 7.31 -24.52 6.59
N VAL A 318 7.12 -24.22 7.87
CA VAL A 318 5.90 -23.58 8.37
C VAL A 318 5.80 -22.15 7.81
N ILE A 319 6.90 -21.39 7.80
CA ILE A 319 6.94 -20.07 7.17
C ILE A 319 6.58 -20.16 5.69
N ARG A 320 7.18 -21.07 4.92
CA ARG A 320 6.84 -21.23 3.49
C ARG A 320 5.36 -21.58 3.27
N GLN A 321 4.79 -22.42 4.11
CA GLN A 321 3.36 -22.76 4.04
C GLN A 321 2.48 -21.54 4.35
N ARG A 322 2.87 -20.68 5.29
CA ARG A 322 2.21 -19.42 5.60
C ARG A 322 2.22 -18.49 4.38
N GLU A 323 3.40 -18.25 3.80
CA GLU A 323 3.54 -17.37 2.64
C GLU A 323 2.70 -17.86 1.46
N ALA A 324 2.80 -19.15 1.14
CA ALA A 324 2.00 -19.77 0.08
C ALA A 324 0.50 -19.55 0.32
N MET A 325 0.03 -19.82 1.54
CA MET A 325 -1.38 -19.66 1.91
C MET A 325 -1.89 -18.22 1.73
N VAL A 326 -1.12 -17.23 2.19
CA VAL A 326 -1.50 -15.81 2.10
C VAL A 326 -1.57 -15.37 0.64
N PHE A 327 -0.52 -15.62 -0.15
CA PHE A 327 -0.48 -15.17 -1.54
C PHE A 327 -1.50 -15.93 -2.42
N GLU A 328 -1.70 -17.22 -2.23
CA GLU A 328 -2.71 -18.00 -2.93
C GLU A 328 -4.14 -17.54 -2.59
N TRP A 329 -4.40 -17.24 -1.31
CA TRP A 329 -5.67 -16.66 -0.88
C TRP A 329 -5.92 -15.31 -1.54
N ALA A 330 -4.95 -14.38 -1.48
CA ALA A 330 -5.10 -13.07 -2.07
C ALA A 330 -5.28 -13.15 -3.60
N LYS A 331 -4.49 -13.99 -4.29
CA LYS A 331 -4.61 -14.20 -5.74
C LYS A 331 -5.95 -14.82 -6.13
N SER A 332 -6.47 -15.77 -5.35
CA SER A 332 -7.75 -16.42 -5.64
C SER A 332 -8.96 -15.48 -5.54
N HIS A 333 -8.79 -14.37 -4.82
CA HIS A 333 -9.77 -13.28 -4.70
C HIS A 333 -9.42 -12.06 -5.57
N GLU A 334 -8.38 -12.15 -6.41
CA GLU A 334 -7.90 -11.08 -7.31
C GLU A 334 -7.50 -9.79 -6.56
N LEU A 335 -6.99 -9.92 -5.31
CA LEU A 335 -6.67 -8.79 -4.45
C LEU A 335 -5.30 -8.19 -4.77
N PRO A 336 -5.22 -6.88 -5.05
CA PRO A 336 -3.95 -6.16 -5.04
C PRO A 336 -3.26 -6.34 -3.69
N THR A 337 -1.98 -6.75 -3.69
CA THR A 337 -1.29 -7.14 -2.46
C THR A 337 0.08 -6.46 -2.35
N VAL A 338 0.29 -5.79 -1.22
CA VAL A 338 1.60 -5.27 -0.80
C VAL A 338 2.10 -6.11 0.36
N TRP A 339 3.38 -6.48 0.36
CA TRP A 339 4.03 -7.09 1.51
C TRP A 339 5.24 -6.28 1.99
N VAL A 340 5.53 -6.36 3.30
CA VAL A 340 6.70 -5.75 3.94
C VAL A 340 7.42 -6.79 4.81
N LEU A 341 8.70 -6.54 5.16
CA LEU A 341 9.50 -7.53 5.89
C LEU A 341 9.08 -7.69 7.35
N ALA A 342 8.71 -6.61 8.03
CA ALA A 342 8.38 -6.63 9.47
C ALA A 342 9.51 -7.19 10.36
N GLY A 343 9.19 -7.94 11.42
CA GLY A 343 10.15 -8.52 12.36
C GLY A 343 11.01 -9.64 11.77
N GLY A 344 12.00 -10.04 12.55
CA GLY A 344 12.98 -11.09 12.23
C GLY A 344 14.36 -10.70 12.72
N TYR A 345 14.92 -11.50 13.63
CA TYR A 345 16.10 -11.15 14.39
C TYR A 345 17.21 -12.18 14.25
N SER A 346 18.46 -11.72 14.26
CA SER A 346 19.63 -12.58 14.38
C SER A 346 19.92 -12.87 15.85
N GLY A 347 20.56 -14.02 16.13
CA GLY A 347 20.95 -14.38 17.48
C GLY A 347 21.71 -15.70 17.53
N GLY A 348 22.68 -15.83 18.43
CA GLY A 348 23.51 -17.01 18.53
C GLY A 348 24.24 -17.33 17.22
N SER A 349 23.97 -18.49 16.64
CA SER A 349 24.53 -18.90 15.35
C SER A 349 23.66 -18.49 14.15
N PHE A 350 22.48 -17.90 14.36
CA PHE A 350 21.59 -17.47 13.33
C PHE A 350 21.91 -16.02 12.92
N THR A 351 22.46 -15.86 11.74
CA THR A 351 23.04 -14.60 11.26
C THR A 351 22.00 -13.70 10.60
N LYS A 352 22.31 -12.40 10.36
CA LYS A 352 21.49 -11.49 9.53
C LYS A 352 21.21 -12.08 8.14
N ARG A 353 22.21 -12.77 7.56
CA ARG A 353 22.03 -13.44 6.27
C ARG A 353 21.03 -14.61 6.34
N ASP A 354 20.97 -15.31 7.47
CA ASP A 354 19.98 -16.37 7.67
C ASP A 354 18.57 -15.79 7.81
N VAL A 355 18.40 -14.66 8.51
CA VAL A 355 17.14 -13.90 8.56
C VAL A 355 16.74 -13.44 7.14
N ALA A 356 17.69 -12.92 6.37
CA ALA A 356 17.45 -12.52 4.99
C ALA A 356 17.01 -13.71 4.10
N ARG A 357 17.55 -14.92 4.33
CA ARG A 357 17.10 -16.15 3.64
C ARG A 357 15.67 -16.52 4.01
N LEU A 358 15.22 -16.29 5.24
CA LEU A 358 13.82 -16.48 5.60
C LEU A 358 12.93 -15.48 4.84
N HIS A 359 13.27 -14.19 4.84
CA HIS A 359 12.52 -13.18 4.08
C HIS A 359 12.53 -13.42 2.58
N ARG A 360 13.57 -14.08 2.05
CA ARG A 360 13.59 -14.50 0.65
C ARG A 360 12.43 -15.44 0.31
N ILE A 361 11.90 -16.21 1.28
CA ILE A 361 10.74 -17.08 1.09
C ILE A 361 9.51 -16.26 0.70
N THR A 362 9.29 -15.09 1.31
CA THR A 362 8.19 -14.17 0.93
C THR A 362 8.32 -13.73 -0.53
N VAL A 363 9.54 -13.37 -0.95
CA VAL A 363 9.81 -12.98 -2.34
C VAL A 363 9.56 -14.13 -3.30
N GLU A 364 10.04 -15.33 -2.98
CA GLU A 364 9.87 -16.55 -3.79
C GLU A 364 8.38 -16.91 -3.95
N GLU A 365 7.61 -16.90 -2.86
CA GLU A 365 6.19 -17.25 -2.90
C GLU A 365 5.34 -16.18 -3.57
N SER A 366 5.65 -14.88 -3.37
CA SER A 366 4.99 -13.80 -4.09
C SER A 366 5.25 -13.89 -5.61
N ALA A 367 6.49 -14.15 -6.02
CA ALA A 367 6.83 -14.34 -7.43
C ALA A 367 6.18 -15.61 -8.00
N ARG A 368 6.19 -16.73 -7.26
CA ARG A 368 5.55 -17.99 -7.70
C ARG A 368 4.07 -17.81 -8.01
N VAL A 369 3.36 -17.00 -7.20
CA VAL A 369 1.91 -16.83 -7.30
C VAL A 369 1.53 -15.73 -8.30
N TYR A 370 2.29 -14.64 -8.36
CA TYR A 370 1.91 -13.46 -9.14
C TYR A 370 2.70 -13.27 -10.43
N ALA A 371 3.97 -13.71 -10.50
CA ALA A 371 4.72 -13.68 -11.74
C ALA A 371 4.35 -14.93 -12.57
N GLU A 372 3.55 -14.75 -13.61
CA GLU A 372 3.35 -15.82 -14.58
C GLU A 372 4.69 -16.07 -15.30
N VAL A 373 5.26 -17.23 -15.05
CA VAL A 373 6.42 -17.69 -15.83
C VAL A 373 5.89 -18.01 -17.23
N ALA A 374 6.34 -17.25 -18.24
CA ALA A 374 6.09 -17.62 -19.63
C ALA A 374 6.60 -19.05 -19.81
N THR A 375 5.67 -19.98 -19.98
CA THR A 375 6.03 -21.36 -20.38
C THR A 375 6.60 -21.26 -21.79
N ILE A 376 7.94 -21.40 -21.89
CA ILE A 376 8.66 -21.44 -23.17
C ILE A 376 8.39 -22.79 -23.82
#